data_30644fe7a6a6ee4c85314c693624510b
#
_entry.id   30644fe7a6a6ee4c85314c693624510b
#
_cell.length_a   1.000
_cell.length_b   1.000
_cell.length_c   1.000
_cell.angle_alpha   90.00
_cell.angle_beta   90.00
_cell.angle_gamma   90.00
#
_symmetry.space_group_name_H-M   'P 1'
#
loop_
_entity.id
_entity.type
_entity.pdbx_description
1 polymer ?
#
loop_
_entity_poly.entity_id
_entity_poly.type
_entity_poly.pdbx_seq_one_letter_code
_entity_poly.pdbx_strand_id
1 'polypeptide(L)'
;MSHSLHHTDAADTAKLLQELDRDSKSRSLTGGYKTAMTVLFVLYSLTMIVMALVVSGATQYTRLPVFVGMTLFVGYLKYPASKRDALRDNYFPWYDIVLAFASLGVFFYYAIEQKRIIQMANRIGTTQIVLGIIGILLLVELCRRSTGIPLIVVAGLFTVYGAWWLTNNNPKTALRNLIYNLFYNLNCGIFSSPITVCASFI
;
A
#
# COMPACT_ATOMS: atom_id res chain seq x y z
N MET A 1 -25.10 7.19 -46.59
CA MET A 1 -25.40 6.13 -45.60
C MET A 1 -24.15 5.62 -44.82
N SER A 2 -22.94 6.10 -45.09
CA SER A 2 -21.69 5.65 -44.44
C SER A 2 -21.22 6.52 -43.27
N HIS A 3 -21.85 7.70 -43.05
CA HIS A 3 -21.42 8.63 -42.01
C HIS A 3 -22.04 8.34 -40.62
N SER A 4 -23.11 7.55 -40.54
CA SER A 4 -23.79 7.21 -39.29
C SER A 4 -23.16 6.00 -38.56
N LEU A 5 -22.50 5.11 -39.28
CA LEU A 5 -21.87 3.92 -38.70
C LEU A 5 -20.58 4.25 -37.90
N HIS A 6 -19.80 5.24 -38.35
CA HIS A 6 -18.57 5.66 -37.68
C HIS A 6 -18.81 6.39 -36.33
N HIS A 7 -19.98 7.04 -36.17
CA HIS A 7 -20.32 7.71 -34.91
C HIS A 7 -20.83 6.75 -33.84
N THR A 8 -21.50 5.65 -34.25
CA THR A 8 -21.94 4.59 -33.32
C THR A 8 -20.78 3.81 -32.76
N ASP A 9 -19.79 3.46 -33.58
CA ASP A 9 -18.59 2.73 -33.13
C ASP A 9 -17.73 3.56 -32.18
N ALA A 10 -17.59 4.86 -32.41
CA ALA A 10 -16.87 5.76 -31.52
C ALA A 10 -17.56 5.95 -30.17
N ALA A 11 -18.90 6.03 -30.16
CA ALA A 11 -19.68 6.14 -28.94
C ALA A 11 -19.69 4.83 -28.14
N ASP A 12 -19.75 3.69 -28.81
CA ASP A 12 -19.67 2.38 -28.16
C ASP A 12 -18.27 2.05 -27.66
N THR A 13 -17.23 2.43 -28.40
CA THR A 13 -15.83 2.34 -27.91
C THR A 13 -15.60 3.28 -26.71
N ALA A 14 -16.15 4.48 -26.71
CA ALA A 14 -16.09 5.39 -25.59
C ALA A 14 -16.82 4.86 -24.36
N LYS A 15 -17.96 4.19 -24.54
CA LYS A 15 -18.69 3.51 -23.46
C LYS A 15 -17.94 2.30 -22.92
N LEU A 16 -17.35 1.48 -23.79
CA LEU A 16 -16.51 0.34 -23.39
C LEU A 16 -15.25 0.80 -22.66
N LEU A 17 -14.61 1.87 -23.12
CA LEU A 17 -13.48 2.49 -22.40
C LEU A 17 -13.92 3.05 -21.05
N GLN A 18 -15.09 3.65 -20.97
CA GLN A 18 -15.66 4.16 -19.72
C GLN A 18 -16.10 3.04 -18.77
N GLU A 19 -16.52 1.89 -19.27
CA GLU A 19 -16.79 0.68 -18.48
C GLU A 19 -15.50 0.01 -18.00
N LEU A 20 -14.47 -0.07 -18.83
CA LEU A 20 -13.14 -0.56 -18.45
C LEU A 20 -12.46 0.38 -17.46
N ASP A 21 -12.61 1.70 -17.64
CA ASP A 21 -12.11 2.71 -16.69
C ASP A 21 -12.93 2.73 -15.38
N ARG A 22 -14.21 2.36 -15.45
CA ARG A 22 -15.08 2.16 -14.27
C ARG A 22 -14.73 0.91 -13.47
N ASP A 23 -14.07 -0.07 -14.09
CA ASP A 23 -13.46 -1.23 -13.41
C ASP A 23 -12.12 -0.87 -12.76
N SER A 24 -11.45 0.20 -13.19
CA SER A 24 -10.39 0.81 -12.40
C SER A 24 -11.04 1.50 -11.21
N LYS A 25 -10.92 0.89 -10.04
CA LYS A 25 -11.50 1.34 -8.75
C LYS A 25 -10.93 2.67 -8.26
N SER A 26 -10.39 3.49 -9.16
CA SER A 26 -9.78 4.78 -8.84
C SER A 26 -10.84 5.88 -8.74
N ARG A 27 -10.61 6.83 -7.85
CA ARG A 27 -11.49 7.99 -7.65
C ARG A 27 -11.43 8.93 -8.85
N SER A 28 -12.60 9.39 -9.33
CA SER A 28 -12.69 10.45 -10.33
C SER A 28 -12.46 11.81 -9.65
N LEU A 29 -11.39 12.49 -10.03
CA LEU A 29 -11.04 13.81 -9.52
C LEU A 29 -11.14 14.84 -10.62
N THR A 30 -11.86 15.95 -10.37
CA THR A 30 -12.07 17.04 -11.31
C THR A 30 -11.58 18.37 -10.73
N GLY A 31 -11.18 19.31 -11.59
CA GLY A 31 -10.76 20.66 -11.19
C GLY A 31 -9.54 20.69 -10.28
N GLY A 32 -9.59 21.51 -9.23
CA GLY A 32 -8.48 21.73 -8.30
C GLY A 32 -8.00 20.49 -7.53
N TYR A 33 -8.89 19.54 -7.26
CA TYR A 33 -8.52 18.27 -6.59
C TYR A 33 -7.63 17.39 -7.47
N LYS A 34 -7.84 17.40 -8.78
CA LYS A 34 -6.96 16.72 -9.74
C LYS A 34 -5.55 17.33 -9.70
N THR A 35 -5.46 18.65 -9.67
CA THR A 35 -4.18 19.36 -9.57
C THR A 35 -3.49 19.07 -8.23
N ALA A 36 -4.21 19.09 -7.11
CA ALA A 36 -3.67 18.74 -5.80
C ALA A 36 -3.12 17.30 -5.77
N MET A 37 -3.85 16.36 -6.35
CA MET A 37 -3.39 14.96 -6.43
C MET A 37 -2.15 14.83 -7.33
N THR A 38 -2.10 15.54 -8.46
CA THR A 38 -0.91 15.57 -9.32
C THR A 38 0.31 16.14 -8.58
N VAL A 39 0.15 17.23 -7.85
CA VAL A 39 1.22 17.81 -7.02
C VAL A 39 1.70 16.80 -5.97
N LEU A 40 0.78 16.08 -5.34
CA LEU A 40 1.10 15.06 -4.35
C LEU A 40 1.90 13.89 -4.96
N PHE A 41 1.56 13.44 -6.17
CA PHE A 41 2.34 12.44 -6.91
C PHE A 41 3.74 12.96 -7.27
N VAL A 42 3.86 14.23 -7.68
CA VAL A 42 5.15 14.85 -7.98
C VAL A 42 6.01 14.94 -6.72
N LEU A 43 5.44 15.38 -5.59
CA LEU A 43 6.13 15.40 -4.30
C LEU A 43 6.58 14.01 -3.86
N TYR A 44 5.70 13.01 -4.02
CA TYR A 44 6.04 11.61 -3.75
C TYR A 44 7.24 11.16 -4.57
N SER A 45 7.19 11.37 -5.89
CA SER A 45 8.28 11.00 -6.81
C SER A 45 9.58 11.74 -6.46
N LEU A 46 9.52 13.05 -6.20
CA LEU A 46 10.68 13.86 -5.80
C LEU A 46 11.29 13.35 -4.49
N THR A 47 10.47 13.04 -3.49
CA THR A 47 10.94 12.48 -2.22
C THR A 47 11.67 11.15 -2.43
N MET A 48 11.17 10.29 -3.31
CA MET A 48 11.82 9.02 -3.64
C MET A 48 13.17 9.22 -4.34
N ILE A 49 13.25 10.16 -5.29
CA ILE A 49 14.50 10.50 -5.97
C ILE A 49 15.53 11.05 -4.97
N VAL A 50 15.12 11.98 -4.12
CA VAL A 50 16.01 12.53 -3.08
C VAL A 50 16.50 11.44 -2.13
N MET A 51 15.60 10.56 -1.69
CA MET A 51 15.94 9.41 -0.85
C MET A 51 16.91 8.44 -1.56
N ALA A 52 16.76 8.24 -2.85
CA ALA A 52 17.66 7.39 -3.63
C ALA A 52 19.06 8.00 -3.76
N LEU A 53 19.17 9.32 -3.92
CA LEU A 53 20.45 10.04 -4.12
C LEU A 53 21.21 10.28 -2.80
N VAL A 54 20.46 10.73 -1.76
CA VAL A 54 21.08 11.17 -0.48
C VAL A 54 21.40 9.98 0.42
N VAL A 55 20.59 8.92 0.32
CA VAL A 55 20.59 7.80 1.24
C VAL A 55 21.26 6.58 0.59
N SER A 56 22.54 6.71 0.25
CA SER A 56 23.32 5.58 -0.27
C SER A 56 23.97 4.75 0.88
N GLY A 57 23.86 3.43 0.80
CA GLY A 57 24.60 2.47 1.63
C GLY A 57 23.85 2.00 2.88
N ALA A 58 24.13 2.58 4.05
CA ALA A 58 23.62 2.06 5.35
C ALA A 58 22.11 2.27 5.57
N THR A 59 21.43 2.96 4.68
CA THR A 59 20.09 3.50 4.85
C THR A 59 19.04 2.86 3.93
N GLN A 60 19.38 1.78 3.23
CA GLN A 60 18.41 0.98 2.49
C GLN A 60 17.23 0.56 3.38
N TYR A 61 17.52 0.27 4.61
CA TYR A 61 16.54 -0.11 5.63
C TYR A 61 15.53 1.01 5.96
N THR A 62 15.91 2.28 5.93
CA THR A 62 15.00 3.42 6.17
C THR A 62 14.17 3.74 4.92
N ARG A 63 14.75 3.57 3.75
CA ARG A 63 14.10 3.89 2.48
C ARG A 63 12.85 3.03 2.24
N LEU A 64 12.92 1.73 2.54
CA LEU A 64 11.82 0.80 2.30
C LEU A 64 10.55 1.14 3.12
N PRO A 65 10.59 1.35 4.44
CA PRO A 65 9.41 1.75 5.20
C PRO A 65 8.83 3.09 4.76
N VAL A 66 9.68 4.08 4.47
CA VAL A 66 9.22 5.38 3.98
C VAL A 66 8.51 5.24 2.63
N PHE A 67 9.08 4.46 1.71
CA PHE A 67 8.46 4.16 0.43
C PHE A 67 7.07 3.56 0.59
N VAL A 68 6.94 2.50 1.42
CA VAL A 68 5.64 1.86 1.66
C VAL A 68 4.66 2.79 2.35
N GLY A 69 5.09 3.54 3.35
CA GLY A 69 4.23 4.50 4.06
C GLY A 69 3.66 5.58 3.15
N MET A 70 4.50 6.16 2.28
CA MET A 70 4.06 7.15 1.30
C MET A 70 3.19 6.55 0.20
N THR A 71 3.51 5.33 -0.27
CA THR A 71 2.69 4.61 -1.23
C THR A 71 1.29 4.33 -0.67
N LEU A 72 1.19 3.90 0.59
CA LEU A 72 -0.09 3.69 1.26
C LEU A 72 -0.86 4.99 1.41
N PHE A 73 -0.21 6.07 1.81
CA PHE A 73 -0.83 7.39 1.94
C PHE A 73 -1.48 7.83 0.63
N VAL A 74 -0.72 7.80 -0.47
CA VAL A 74 -1.22 8.16 -1.80
C VAL A 74 -2.29 7.17 -2.26
N GLY A 75 -2.11 5.89 -1.98
CA GLY A 75 -3.06 4.83 -2.31
C GLY A 75 -4.42 5.05 -1.65
N TYR A 76 -4.48 5.38 -0.36
CA TYR A 76 -5.74 5.68 0.33
C TYR A 76 -6.46 6.90 -0.23
N LEU A 77 -5.73 7.91 -0.67
CA LEU A 77 -6.33 9.08 -1.31
C LEU A 77 -6.87 8.76 -2.71
N LYS A 78 -6.22 7.86 -3.45
CA LYS A 78 -6.60 7.48 -4.81
C LYS A 78 -7.71 6.42 -4.85
N TYR A 79 -7.65 5.40 -3.97
CA TYR A 79 -8.57 4.26 -3.98
C TYR A 79 -9.60 4.38 -2.85
N PRO A 80 -10.87 4.73 -3.16
CA PRO A 80 -11.92 4.84 -2.17
C PRO A 80 -12.33 3.46 -1.62
N ALA A 81 -12.89 3.43 -0.41
CA ALA A 81 -13.33 2.19 0.22
C ALA A 81 -14.55 1.56 -0.49
N SER A 82 -15.43 2.38 -1.04
CA SER A 82 -16.67 1.96 -1.67
C SER A 82 -16.75 2.35 -3.14
N LYS A 83 -17.36 1.49 -3.96
CA LYS A 83 -17.67 1.80 -5.35
C LYS A 83 -18.59 3.02 -5.49
N ARG A 84 -19.46 3.29 -4.49
CA ARG A 84 -20.33 4.47 -4.45
C ARG A 84 -19.54 5.76 -4.31
N ASP A 85 -18.46 5.73 -3.52
CA ASP A 85 -17.59 6.89 -3.29
C ASP A 85 -16.67 7.14 -4.50
N ALA A 86 -16.38 6.10 -5.29
CA ALA A 86 -15.65 6.24 -6.56
C ALA A 86 -16.45 6.99 -7.62
N LEU A 87 -17.78 6.88 -7.60
CA LEU A 87 -18.70 7.53 -8.54
C LEU A 87 -19.04 8.98 -8.15
N ARG A 88 -18.68 9.42 -6.95
CA ARG A 88 -18.89 10.80 -6.50
C ARG A 88 -17.64 11.62 -6.80
N ASP A 89 -17.81 12.65 -7.61
CA ASP A 89 -16.73 13.59 -7.90
C ASP A 89 -16.29 14.34 -6.64
N ASN A 90 -14.97 14.38 -6.41
CA ASN A 90 -14.32 15.15 -5.34
C ASN A 90 -14.78 14.80 -3.91
N TYR A 91 -15.32 13.61 -3.66
CA TYR A 91 -15.74 13.19 -2.33
C TYR A 91 -14.61 12.47 -1.59
N PHE A 92 -14.15 13.05 -0.47
CA PHE A 92 -13.16 12.44 0.43
C PHE A 92 -13.81 12.14 1.78
N PRO A 93 -14.16 10.87 2.05
CA PRO A 93 -14.64 10.50 3.37
C PRO A 93 -13.52 10.66 4.41
N TRP A 94 -13.88 11.15 5.59
CA TRP A 94 -12.94 11.43 6.67
C TRP A 94 -12.11 10.21 7.11
N TYR A 95 -12.68 9.01 7.03
CA TYR A 95 -11.97 7.78 7.39
C TYR A 95 -10.82 7.44 6.43
N ASP A 96 -10.90 7.80 5.15
CA ASP A 96 -9.81 7.61 4.21
C ASP A 96 -8.61 8.50 4.57
N ILE A 97 -8.89 9.73 5.04
CA ILE A 97 -7.87 10.66 5.51
C ILE A 97 -7.21 10.12 6.78
N VAL A 98 -8.01 9.62 7.73
CA VAL A 98 -7.48 9.01 8.97
C VAL A 98 -6.60 7.80 8.65
N LEU A 99 -7.03 6.90 7.77
CA LEU A 99 -6.25 5.74 7.35
C LEU A 99 -4.94 6.13 6.63
N ALA A 100 -5.00 7.18 5.80
CA ALA A 100 -3.83 7.72 5.13
C ALA A 100 -2.79 8.24 6.13
N PHE A 101 -3.20 9.05 7.11
CA PHE A 101 -2.30 9.54 8.15
C PHE A 101 -1.83 8.44 9.11
N ALA A 102 -2.68 7.48 9.44
CA ALA A 102 -2.31 6.33 10.25
C ALA A 102 -1.21 5.50 9.56
N SER A 103 -1.31 5.32 8.23
CA SER A 103 -0.27 4.60 7.49
C SER A 103 1.07 5.34 7.52
N LEU A 104 1.08 6.66 7.33
CA LEU A 104 2.30 7.45 7.49
C LEU A 104 2.88 7.28 8.90
N GLY A 105 2.06 7.44 9.95
CA GLY A 105 2.51 7.35 11.33
C GLY A 105 3.19 6.01 11.66
N VAL A 106 2.55 4.89 11.29
CA VAL A 106 3.08 3.54 11.55
C VAL A 106 4.41 3.31 10.83
N PHE A 107 4.49 3.66 9.54
CA PHE A 107 5.68 3.40 8.74
C PHE A 107 6.82 4.39 9.04
N PHE A 108 6.51 5.64 9.39
CA PHE A 108 7.51 6.59 9.88
C PHE A 108 8.08 6.16 11.24
N TYR A 109 7.23 5.71 12.17
CA TYR A 109 7.71 5.12 13.42
C TYR A 109 8.67 3.95 13.14
N TYR A 110 8.31 3.07 12.22
CA TYR A 110 9.19 1.97 11.82
C TYR A 110 10.49 2.46 11.19
N ALA A 111 10.46 3.48 10.35
CA ALA A 111 11.65 4.05 9.73
C ALA A 111 12.63 4.66 10.75
N ILE A 112 12.11 5.27 11.82
CA ILE A 112 12.93 5.87 12.90
C ILE A 112 13.53 4.78 13.80
N GLU A 113 12.71 3.85 14.27
CA GLU A 113 13.09 2.81 15.26
C GLU A 113 13.69 1.55 14.61
N GLN A 114 13.87 1.51 13.30
CA GLN A 114 14.27 0.32 12.56
C GLN A 114 15.57 -0.32 13.08
N LYS A 115 16.61 0.47 13.40
CA LYS A 115 17.88 -0.05 13.93
C LYS A 115 17.65 -0.86 15.21
N ARG A 116 16.81 -0.32 16.10
CA ARG A 116 16.44 -0.96 17.35
C ARG A 116 15.61 -2.21 17.12
N ILE A 117 14.64 -2.16 16.20
CA ILE A 117 13.76 -3.29 15.88
C ILE A 117 14.57 -4.45 15.26
N ILE A 118 15.50 -4.15 14.35
CA ILE A 118 16.39 -5.17 13.75
C ILE A 118 17.27 -5.80 14.79
N GLN A 119 17.83 -5.02 15.72
CA GLN A 119 18.66 -5.54 16.82
C GLN A 119 17.89 -6.42 17.81
N MET A 120 16.61 -6.11 18.04
CA MET A 120 15.72 -6.94 18.87
C MET A 120 15.39 -8.28 18.22
N ALA A 121 15.48 -8.39 16.89
CA ALA A 121 15.11 -9.58 16.11
C ALA A 121 13.73 -10.12 16.55
N ASN A 122 13.62 -11.40 16.85
CA ASN A 122 12.36 -12.02 17.30
C ASN A 122 11.90 -11.64 18.73
N ARG A 123 12.62 -10.74 19.43
CA ARG A 123 12.28 -10.27 20.79
C ARG A 123 11.59 -8.91 20.79
N ILE A 124 10.77 -8.63 19.77
CA ILE A 124 9.99 -7.39 19.68
C ILE A 124 9.04 -7.23 20.88
N GLY A 125 8.89 -5.99 21.33
CA GLY A 125 8.00 -5.65 22.45
C GLY A 125 6.53 -5.61 22.04
N THR A 126 5.64 -5.46 23.02
CA THR A 126 4.19 -5.39 22.79
C THR A 126 3.80 -4.22 21.88
N THR A 127 4.46 -3.07 22.02
CA THR A 127 4.20 -1.89 21.19
C THR A 127 4.46 -2.17 19.70
N GLN A 128 5.58 -2.82 19.39
CA GLN A 128 5.92 -3.20 18.03
C GLN A 128 4.95 -4.24 17.47
N ILE A 129 4.46 -5.17 18.30
CA ILE A 129 3.45 -6.15 17.90
C ILE A 129 2.16 -5.44 17.48
N VAL A 130 1.67 -4.50 18.29
CA VAL A 130 0.43 -3.75 18.00
C VAL A 130 0.59 -2.92 16.72
N LEU A 131 1.69 -2.18 16.59
CA LEU A 131 1.97 -1.37 15.40
C LEU A 131 2.15 -2.24 14.14
N GLY A 132 2.78 -3.40 14.28
CA GLY A 132 2.90 -4.37 13.19
C GLY A 132 1.56 -4.91 12.72
N ILE A 133 0.65 -5.24 13.65
CA ILE A 133 -0.72 -5.66 13.31
C ILE A 133 -1.46 -4.54 12.58
N ILE A 134 -1.40 -3.31 13.09
CA ILE A 134 -2.03 -2.15 12.46
C ILE A 134 -1.46 -1.95 11.04
N GLY A 135 -0.14 -2.03 10.87
CA GLY A 135 0.51 -1.89 9.56
C GLY A 135 0.07 -2.97 8.57
N ILE A 136 -0.04 -4.22 9.01
CA ILE A 136 -0.54 -5.33 8.18
C ILE A 136 -2.00 -5.09 7.77
N LEU A 137 -2.86 -4.67 8.71
CA LEU A 137 -4.27 -4.38 8.42
C LEU A 137 -4.41 -3.23 7.42
N LEU A 138 -3.60 -2.18 7.55
CA LEU A 138 -3.58 -1.08 6.59
C LEU A 138 -3.18 -1.57 5.19
N LEU A 139 -2.15 -2.40 5.08
CA LEU A 139 -1.75 -2.99 3.79
C LEU A 139 -2.85 -3.85 3.17
N VAL A 140 -3.45 -4.73 3.95
CA VAL A 140 -4.54 -5.61 3.50
C VAL A 140 -5.74 -4.78 3.04
N GLU A 141 -6.10 -3.74 3.79
CA GLU A 141 -7.22 -2.85 3.43
C GLU A 141 -6.94 -2.11 2.12
N LEU A 142 -5.74 -1.56 1.91
CA LEU A 142 -5.40 -0.94 0.63
C LEU A 142 -5.38 -1.95 -0.52
N CYS A 143 -4.86 -3.15 -0.29
CA CYS A 143 -4.86 -4.24 -1.26
C CYS A 143 -6.29 -4.63 -1.67
N ARG A 144 -7.22 -4.68 -0.70
CA ARG A 144 -8.64 -4.91 -0.94
C ARG A 144 -9.25 -3.84 -1.86
N ARG A 145 -8.85 -2.59 -1.67
CA ARG A 145 -9.36 -1.46 -2.43
C ARG A 145 -8.81 -1.41 -3.86
N SER A 146 -7.52 -1.66 -4.03
CA SER A 146 -6.82 -1.56 -5.32
C SER A 146 -7.02 -2.80 -6.19
N THR A 147 -6.69 -3.98 -5.67
CA THR A 147 -6.64 -5.22 -6.45
C THR A 147 -7.90 -6.07 -6.28
N GLY A 148 -8.54 -5.98 -5.09
CA GLY A 148 -9.72 -6.78 -4.77
C GLY A 148 -9.43 -7.97 -3.87
N ILE A 149 -10.49 -8.77 -3.64
CA ILE A 149 -10.49 -9.88 -2.70
C ILE A 149 -9.61 -11.08 -3.13
N PRO A 150 -9.50 -11.47 -4.40
CA PRO A 150 -8.79 -12.69 -4.78
C PRO A 150 -7.34 -12.74 -4.31
N LEU A 151 -6.61 -11.62 -4.43
CA LEU A 151 -5.22 -11.54 -4.00
C LEU A 151 -5.08 -11.69 -2.48
N ILE A 152 -6.01 -11.12 -1.72
CA ILE A 152 -6.03 -11.22 -0.25
C ILE A 152 -6.26 -12.66 0.21
N VAL A 153 -7.17 -13.38 -0.47
CA VAL A 153 -7.44 -14.79 -0.14
C VAL A 153 -6.18 -15.63 -0.34
N VAL A 154 -5.48 -15.46 -1.47
CA VAL A 154 -4.25 -16.19 -1.74
C VAL A 154 -3.16 -15.84 -0.71
N ALA A 155 -2.92 -14.54 -0.46
CA ALA A 155 -1.96 -14.10 0.54
C ALA A 155 -2.33 -14.58 1.96
N GLY A 156 -3.62 -14.56 2.30
CA GLY A 156 -4.15 -15.07 3.57
C GLY A 156 -3.89 -16.56 3.75
N LEU A 157 -4.12 -17.38 2.74
CA LEU A 157 -3.83 -18.82 2.77
C LEU A 157 -2.35 -19.10 3.05
N PHE A 158 -1.44 -18.40 2.37
CA PHE A 158 0.00 -18.53 2.63
C PHE A 158 0.38 -18.06 4.03
N THR A 159 -0.24 -16.98 4.51
CA THR A 159 0.00 -16.47 5.88
C THR A 159 -0.49 -17.47 6.94
N VAL A 160 -1.66 -18.06 6.76
CA VAL A 160 -2.19 -19.09 7.66
C VAL A 160 -1.32 -20.34 7.64
N TYR A 161 -0.87 -20.76 6.47
CA TYR A 161 0.06 -21.89 6.36
C TYR A 161 1.39 -21.63 7.08
N GLY A 162 1.97 -20.45 6.90
CA GLY A 162 3.17 -20.05 7.62
C GLY A 162 2.97 -19.93 9.13
N ALA A 163 1.81 -19.43 9.56
CA ALA A 163 1.44 -19.37 10.97
C ALA A 163 1.31 -20.76 11.60
N TRP A 164 0.69 -21.70 10.87
CA TRP A 164 0.58 -23.11 11.30
C TRP A 164 1.96 -23.74 11.54
N TRP A 165 2.87 -23.58 10.59
CA TRP A 165 4.25 -24.05 10.70
C TRP A 165 4.97 -23.47 11.92
N LEU A 166 4.86 -22.16 12.13
CA LEU A 166 5.49 -21.48 13.28
C LEU A 166 4.88 -21.89 14.62
N THR A 167 3.57 -22.11 14.67
CA THR A 167 2.85 -22.53 15.89
C THR A 167 3.24 -23.93 16.30
N ASN A 168 3.41 -24.85 15.33
CA ASN A 168 3.81 -26.23 15.62
C ASN A 168 5.20 -26.34 16.25
N ASN A 169 6.10 -25.41 15.89
CA ASN A 169 7.45 -25.39 16.43
C ASN A 169 7.56 -24.66 17.79
N ASN A 170 6.85 -23.53 17.98
CA ASN A 170 6.92 -22.71 19.19
C ASN A 170 5.63 -21.91 19.42
N PRO A 171 4.57 -22.49 20.01
CA PRO A 171 3.27 -21.83 20.10
C PRO A 171 3.28 -20.53 20.92
N LYS A 172 4.12 -20.43 21.98
CA LYS A 172 4.19 -19.24 22.85
C LYS A 172 4.79 -18.00 22.14
N THR A 173 5.60 -18.21 21.12
CA THR A 173 6.30 -17.15 20.39
C THR A 173 5.81 -17.01 18.94
N ALA A 174 4.90 -17.89 18.52
CA ALA A 174 4.42 -17.99 17.14
C ALA A 174 3.90 -16.65 16.61
N LEU A 175 3.01 -15.98 17.35
CA LEU A 175 2.44 -14.69 16.96
C LEU A 175 3.51 -13.60 16.79
N ARG A 176 4.46 -13.53 17.73
CA ARG A 176 5.56 -12.59 17.68
C ARG A 176 6.45 -12.83 16.46
N ASN A 177 6.84 -14.09 16.25
CA ASN A 177 7.67 -14.50 15.12
C ASN A 177 6.96 -14.27 13.80
N LEU A 178 5.65 -14.53 13.73
CA LEU A 178 4.84 -14.27 12.53
C LEU A 178 4.83 -12.79 12.18
N ILE A 179 4.53 -11.92 13.14
CA ILE A 179 4.48 -10.47 12.93
C ILE A 179 5.86 -9.94 12.56
N TYR A 180 6.92 -10.42 13.24
CA TYR A 180 8.27 -10.03 12.91
C TYR A 180 8.65 -10.41 11.47
N ASN A 181 8.42 -11.65 11.08
CA ASN A 181 8.76 -12.13 9.74
C ASN A 181 7.89 -11.52 8.65
N LEU A 182 6.62 -11.24 8.93
CA LEU A 182 5.69 -10.70 7.94
C LEU A 182 5.89 -9.19 7.74
N PHE A 183 6.13 -8.43 8.84
CA PHE A 183 6.14 -6.97 8.80
C PHE A 183 7.51 -6.33 8.98
N TYR A 184 8.35 -6.83 9.89
CA TYR A 184 9.62 -6.17 10.26
C TYR A 184 10.84 -6.76 9.56
N ASN A 185 10.77 -7.99 9.09
CA ASN A 185 11.90 -8.65 8.45
C ASN A 185 12.07 -8.14 7.01
N LEU A 186 13.26 -7.59 6.73
CA LEU A 186 13.59 -7.02 5.42
C LEU A 186 13.88 -8.07 4.33
N ASN A 187 14.22 -9.29 4.76
CA ASN A 187 14.51 -10.39 3.85
C ASN A 187 13.29 -11.27 3.54
N CYS A 188 12.22 -11.10 4.32
CA CYS A 188 10.99 -11.88 4.19
C CYS A 188 9.76 -10.99 4.29
N GLY A 189 8.58 -11.52 3.96
CA GLY A 189 7.32 -10.82 4.13
C GLY A 189 7.13 -9.64 3.19
N ILE A 190 6.59 -8.54 3.72
CA ILE A 190 6.17 -7.36 2.95
C ILE A 190 7.34 -6.68 2.25
N PHE A 191 8.53 -6.62 2.89
CA PHE A 191 9.72 -5.97 2.36
C PHE A 191 10.61 -6.87 1.50
N SER A 192 10.13 -8.06 1.12
CA SER A 192 10.86 -8.97 0.25
C SER A 192 11.04 -8.41 -1.17
N SER A 193 11.66 -9.21 -2.04
CA SER A 193 12.10 -8.81 -3.39
C SER A 193 11.21 -7.82 -4.16
N PRO A 194 9.87 -7.91 -4.21
CA PRO A 194 9.08 -7.00 -5.03
C PRO A 194 9.20 -5.53 -4.60
N ILE A 195 9.09 -5.25 -3.29
CA ILE A 195 9.18 -3.88 -2.78
C ILE A 195 10.62 -3.36 -2.85
N THR A 196 11.59 -4.21 -2.56
CA THR A 196 13.02 -3.85 -2.67
C THR A 196 13.37 -3.48 -4.11
N VAL A 197 12.91 -4.25 -5.08
CA VAL A 197 13.10 -3.96 -6.51
C VAL A 197 12.41 -2.66 -6.88
N CYS A 198 11.12 -2.48 -6.57
CA CYS A 198 10.41 -1.22 -6.86
C CYS A 198 11.11 0.00 -6.25
N ALA A 199 11.57 -0.10 -5.00
CA ALA A 199 12.27 0.99 -4.33
C ALA A 199 13.69 1.24 -4.86
N SER A 200 14.27 0.31 -5.62
CA SER A 200 15.61 0.44 -6.21
C SER A 200 15.59 1.07 -7.59
N PHE A 201 14.47 0.93 -8.33
CA PHE A 201 14.33 1.43 -9.70
C PHE A 201 13.64 2.80 -9.79
N ILE A 202 13.19 3.37 -8.69
CA ILE A 202 12.66 4.72 -8.59
C ILE A 202 13.78 5.67 -8.15
#